data_73f403b1ea2afcedff72ed0317dbd5f6
#
_entry.id   73f403b1ea2afcedff72ed0317dbd5f6
#
_cell.length_a   1.000
_cell.length_b   1.000
_cell.length_c   1.000
_cell.angle_alpha   90.00
_cell.angle_beta   90.00
_cell.angle_gamma   90.00
#
_symmetry.space_group_name_H-M   'P 1'
#
loop_
_entity.id
_entity.type
_entity.pdbx_description
1 polymer ?
#
loop_
_entity_poly.entity_id
_entity_poly.type
_entity_poly.pdbx_seq_one_letter_code
_entity_poly.pdbx_strand_id
1 'polypeptide(L)'
;MAAPPNGSMTVTNHPMTPNTPGLPRPGREEILALLRSKLPELEARFGVRSMGLFGSYATGDATEQSDVDILVDVDPSIGLGFVTLAETIEEELGLPVDLVSMRAIKPRYREAVEQDIVYV
;
A
#
# COMPACT_ATOMS: atom_id res chain seq x y z
N MET A 1 2.32 -8.23 27.80
CA MET A 1 2.07 -8.32 27.41
C MET A 1 1.54 -8.44 26.86
N ALA A 2 1.75 -8.30 26.61
CA ALA A 2 1.29 -8.30 26.07
C ALA A 2 0.78 -8.62 25.41
N ALA A 3 0.48 -8.68 25.24
CA ALA A 3 -0.13 -8.83 24.66
C ALA A 3 -0.94 -8.93 24.41
N PRO A 4 -1.28 -8.69 24.17
CA PRO A 4 -2.15 -8.66 23.87
C PRO A 4 -2.92 -9.17 23.68
N PRO A 5 -3.33 -9.00 23.59
CA PRO A 5 -4.05 -9.34 23.30
C PRO A 5 -4.62 -9.55 22.76
N ASN A 6 -4.87 -9.41 22.47
CA ASN A 6 -5.36 -9.54 21.88
C ASN A 6 -5.48 -9.77 21.17
N GLY A 7 -5.49 -9.80 20.98
CA GLY A 7 -5.65 -9.86 20.15
C GLY A 7 -5.40 -9.78 19.58
N SER A 8 -5.56 -9.58 19.45
CA SER A 8 -5.42 -9.40 18.80
C SER A 8 -5.27 -9.54 18.11
N MET A 9 -5.52 -9.44 17.71
CA MET A 9 -5.38 -9.40 17.01
C MET A 9 -5.58 -9.10 16.15
N THR A 10 -5.76 -8.71 15.87
CA THR A 10 -5.87 -8.26 15.07
C THR A 10 -5.67 -8.17 14.34
N VAL A 11 -5.94 -7.98 14.05
CA VAL A 11 -5.61 -7.78 13.45
C VAL A 11 -5.25 -7.31 13.28
N THR A 12 -5.34 -7.11 13.54
CA THR A 12 -4.72 -6.58 13.69
C THR A 12 -4.11 -6.89 14.15
N ASN A 13 -3.93 -7.12 14.26
CA ASN A 13 -3.17 -7.28 14.60
C ASN A 13 -2.45 -7.35 14.60
N HIS A 14 -2.29 -7.18 14.52
CA HIS A 14 -1.37 -6.94 14.70
C HIS A 14 -0.59 -7.23 15.19
N PRO A 15 -0.45 -7.60 15.10
CA PRO A 15 0.48 -7.46 15.67
C PRO A 15 1.44 -7.28 15.81
N MET A 16 1.67 -7.35 15.66
CA MET A 16 2.62 -6.86 15.82
C MET A 16 2.89 -5.88 15.51
N THR A 17 2.57 -5.48 15.37
CA THR A 17 3.13 -4.55 15.15
C THR A 17 3.68 -3.96 15.75
N PRO A 18 4.13 -3.79 15.60
CA PRO A 18 4.63 -3.06 16.56
C PRO A 18 4.89 -1.70 16.35
N ASN A 19 4.02 -0.98 16.40
CA ASN A 19 4.26 0.41 16.51
C ASN A 19 4.67 0.73 17.92
N THR A 20 5.96 0.76 18.12
CA THR A 20 6.51 1.22 19.36
C THR A 20 6.34 2.73 19.42
N PRO A 21 5.78 3.27 20.50
CA PRO A 21 5.66 4.72 20.64
C PRO A 21 7.01 5.41 20.46
N GLY A 22 7.02 6.48 19.65
CA GLY A 22 8.23 7.23 19.38
C GLY A 22 9.01 6.81 18.16
N LEU A 23 8.70 5.64 17.59
CA LEU A 23 9.33 5.26 16.35
C LEU A 23 8.64 5.97 15.18
N PRO A 24 9.43 6.52 14.25
CA PRO A 24 8.82 7.16 13.10
C PRO A 24 8.12 6.14 12.22
N ARG A 25 7.04 6.56 11.62
CA ARG A 25 6.35 5.73 10.64
C ARG A 25 7.17 5.71 9.37
N PRO A 26 7.02 4.67 8.52
CA PRO A 26 7.70 4.65 7.24
C PRO A 26 7.33 5.89 6.43
N GLY A 27 8.31 6.56 5.89
CA GLY A 27 8.09 7.70 5.02
C GLY A 27 8.01 7.26 3.57
N ARG A 28 7.86 8.26 2.68
CA ARG A 28 7.73 8.01 1.26
C ARG A 28 8.87 7.15 0.70
N GLU A 29 10.11 7.51 1.03
CA GLU A 29 11.27 6.80 0.47
C GLU A 29 11.34 5.36 0.92
N GLU A 30 10.99 5.10 2.18
CA GLU A 30 10.99 3.74 2.69
C GLU A 30 9.91 2.90 2.03
N ILE A 31 8.71 3.49 1.84
CA ILE A 31 7.61 2.80 1.18
C ILE A 31 7.99 2.50 -0.27
N LEU A 32 8.56 3.46 -0.97
CA LEU A 32 8.98 3.26 -2.35
C LEU A 32 10.04 2.16 -2.45
N ALA A 33 10.99 2.13 -1.52
CA ALA A 33 12.03 1.10 -1.52
C ALA A 33 11.43 -0.29 -1.32
N LEU A 34 10.48 -0.42 -0.38
CA LEU A 34 9.82 -1.69 -0.13
C LEU A 34 9.03 -2.14 -1.36
N LEU A 35 8.29 -1.24 -1.98
CA LEU A 35 7.51 -1.57 -3.17
C LEU A 35 8.42 -1.97 -4.32
N ARG A 36 9.52 -1.26 -4.52
CA ARG A 36 10.47 -1.62 -5.58
C ARG A 36 11.07 -3.00 -5.37
N SER A 37 11.37 -3.33 -4.12
CA SER A 37 11.97 -4.64 -3.82
C SER A 37 10.97 -5.77 -4.05
N LYS A 38 9.69 -5.51 -3.93
CA LYS A 38 8.64 -6.53 -4.10
C LYS A 38 8.05 -6.58 -5.49
N LEU A 39 8.29 -5.56 -6.30
CA LEU A 39 7.66 -5.47 -7.62
C LEU A 39 7.89 -6.72 -8.49
N PRO A 40 9.10 -7.29 -8.58
CA PRO A 40 9.28 -8.50 -9.40
C PRO A 40 8.40 -9.66 -8.96
N GLU A 41 8.23 -9.84 -7.65
CA GLU A 41 7.37 -10.90 -7.13
C GLU A 41 5.90 -10.60 -7.46
N LEU A 42 5.50 -9.36 -7.32
CA LEU A 42 4.12 -8.96 -7.59
C LEU A 42 3.80 -9.07 -9.09
N GLU A 43 4.79 -8.78 -9.94
CA GLU A 43 4.64 -9.00 -11.38
C GLU A 43 4.41 -10.48 -11.69
N ALA A 44 5.21 -11.34 -11.07
CA ALA A 44 5.13 -12.77 -11.34
C ALA A 44 3.86 -13.38 -10.78
N ARG A 45 3.44 -12.97 -9.60
CA ARG A 45 2.31 -13.60 -8.91
C ARG A 45 0.95 -13.04 -9.35
N PHE A 46 0.88 -11.75 -9.64
CA PHE A 46 -0.40 -11.07 -9.83
C PHE A 46 -0.53 -10.40 -11.19
N GLY A 47 0.51 -10.38 -11.99
CA GLY A 47 0.45 -9.71 -13.28
C GLY A 47 0.48 -8.19 -13.18
N VAL A 48 1.14 -7.67 -12.15
CA VAL A 48 1.32 -6.23 -12.00
C VAL A 48 2.25 -5.72 -13.10
N ARG A 49 1.82 -4.70 -13.83
CA ARG A 49 2.62 -4.10 -14.91
C ARG A 49 3.33 -2.85 -14.43
N SER A 50 2.65 -2.05 -13.63
CA SER A 50 3.26 -0.85 -13.05
C SER A 50 2.53 -0.52 -11.76
N MET A 51 3.18 0.28 -10.92
CA MET A 51 2.67 0.63 -9.61
C MET A 51 3.21 2.00 -9.24
N GLY A 52 2.40 2.80 -8.58
CA GLY A 52 2.82 4.12 -8.13
C GLY A 52 2.19 4.49 -6.81
N LEU A 53 2.92 5.28 -6.04
CA LEU A 53 2.46 5.84 -4.78
C LEU A 53 1.85 7.20 -5.04
N PHE A 54 0.66 7.46 -4.50
CA PHE A 54 0.05 8.77 -4.62
C PHE A 54 -0.59 9.14 -3.28
N GLY A 55 -1.31 10.26 -3.25
CA GLY A 55 -1.97 10.70 -2.04
C GLY A 55 -1.02 11.28 -1.00
N SER A 56 -1.45 11.24 0.26
CA SER A 56 -0.74 11.92 1.33
C SER A 56 0.68 11.41 1.58
N TYR A 57 0.90 10.12 1.40
CA TYR A 57 2.27 9.59 1.56
C TYR A 57 3.20 10.04 0.45
N ALA A 58 2.66 10.28 -0.74
CA ALA A 58 3.48 10.78 -1.84
C ALA A 58 3.82 12.27 -1.67
N THR A 59 2.90 13.06 -1.11
CA THR A 59 3.10 14.50 -0.95
C THR A 59 3.76 14.88 0.36
N GLY A 60 3.86 13.93 1.30
CA GLY A 60 4.47 14.21 2.60
C GLY A 60 3.48 14.68 3.66
N ASP A 61 2.18 14.64 3.36
CA ASP A 61 1.14 15.10 4.26
C ASP A 61 0.51 13.98 5.10
N ALA A 62 1.08 12.78 5.08
CA ALA A 62 0.52 11.63 5.75
C ALA A 62 0.47 11.82 7.27
N THR A 63 -0.61 11.35 7.88
CA THR A 63 -0.80 11.35 9.31
C THR A 63 -0.98 9.91 9.79
N GLU A 64 -1.18 9.73 11.09
CA GLU A 64 -1.42 8.41 11.66
C GLU A 64 -2.69 7.76 11.13
N GLN A 65 -3.61 8.54 10.59
CA GLN A 65 -4.86 8.03 10.05
C GLN A 65 -4.83 7.86 8.55
N SER A 66 -3.72 8.19 7.91
CA SER A 66 -3.63 8.09 6.45
C SER A 66 -3.43 6.65 6.01
N ASP A 67 -4.13 6.27 4.94
CA ASP A 67 -3.86 5.01 4.25
C ASP A 67 -2.77 5.27 3.21
N VAL A 68 -2.07 4.21 2.84
CA VAL A 68 -1.10 4.28 1.75
C VAL A 68 -1.86 4.10 0.44
N ASP A 69 -1.92 5.14 -0.37
CA ASP A 69 -2.65 5.12 -1.63
C ASP A 69 -1.74 4.64 -2.75
N ILE A 70 -2.08 3.51 -3.36
CA ILE A 70 -1.27 2.90 -4.41
C ILE A 70 -2.12 2.71 -5.65
N LEU A 71 -1.61 3.21 -6.76
CA LEU A 71 -2.21 3.02 -8.06
C LEU A 71 -1.49 1.88 -8.75
N VAL A 72 -2.24 0.93 -9.30
CA VAL A 72 -1.62 -0.24 -9.91
C VAL A 72 -2.25 -0.53 -11.27
N ASP A 73 -1.41 -0.91 -12.23
CA ASP A 73 -1.85 -1.43 -13.51
C ASP A 73 -1.64 -2.93 -13.49
N VAL A 74 -2.73 -3.68 -13.53
CA VAL A 74 -2.71 -5.14 -13.49
C VAL A 74 -3.54 -5.69 -14.62
N ASP A 75 -3.28 -6.96 -14.94
CA ASP A 75 -4.08 -7.66 -15.93
C ASP A 75 -5.54 -7.73 -15.46
N PRO A 76 -6.50 -7.38 -16.32
CA PRO A 76 -7.93 -7.43 -15.93
C PRO A 76 -8.39 -8.82 -15.49
N SER A 77 -7.70 -9.88 -15.87
CA SER A 77 -8.06 -11.24 -15.47
C SER A 77 -7.74 -11.54 -14.01
N ILE A 78 -7.12 -10.59 -13.29
CA ILE A 78 -6.73 -10.81 -11.89
C ILE A 78 -7.92 -11.19 -11.01
N GLY A 79 -9.11 -10.64 -11.30
CA GLY A 79 -10.30 -10.96 -10.53
C GLY A 79 -10.13 -10.76 -9.04
N LEU A 80 -10.47 -11.78 -8.26
CA LEU A 80 -10.37 -11.71 -6.79
C LEU A 80 -8.91 -11.64 -6.32
N GLY A 81 -7.95 -11.94 -7.18
CA GLY A 81 -6.55 -11.77 -6.85
C GLY A 81 -6.19 -10.33 -6.51
N PHE A 82 -7.02 -9.36 -6.93
CA PHE A 82 -6.81 -7.97 -6.60
C PHE A 82 -6.86 -7.73 -5.08
N VAL A 83 -7.79 -8.40 -4.40
CA VAL A 83 -7.89 -8.31 -2.94
C VAL A 83 -6.65 -8.92 -2.29
N THR A 84 -6.21 -10.08 -2.79
CA THR A 84 -5.02 -10.74 -2.28
C THR A 84 -3.77 -9.88 -2.50
N LEU A 85 -3.71 -9.19 -3.63
CA LEU A 85 -2.61 -8.26 -3.92
C LEU A 85 -2.58 -7.14 -2.89
N ALA A 86 -3.73 -6.54 -2.60
CA ALA A 86 -3.81 -5.48 -1.60
C ALA A 86 -3.35 -5.96 -0.23
N GLU A 87 -3.81 -7.14 0.17
CA GLU A 87 -3.43 -7.72 1.46
C GLU A 87 -1.95 -8.02 1.53
N THR A 88 -1.37 -8.51 0.44
CA THR A 88 0.05 -8.81 0.37
C THR A 88 0.88 -7.53 0.56
N ILE A 89 0.47 -6.45 -0.09
CA ILE A 89 1.16 -5.18 0.05
C ILE A 89 1.03 -4.64 1.47
N GLU A 90 -0.16 -4.76 2.07
CA GLU A 90 -0.37 -4.32 3.45
C GLU A 90 0.57 -5.05 4.41
N GLU A 91 0.74 -6.36 4.21
CA GLU A 91 1.63 -7.14 5.04
C GLU A 91 3.07 -6.68 4.92
N GLU A 92 3.49 -6.36 3.70
CA GLU A 92 4.86 -5.91 3.46
C GLU A 92 5.13 -4.54 4.06
N LEU A 93 4.15 -3.64 3.98
CA LEU A 93 4.33 -2.28 4.48
C LEU A 93 4.04 -2.14 5.97
N GLY A 94 3.20 -3.03 6.50
CA GLY A 94 2.72 -2.89 7.88
C GLY A 94 1.78 -1.71 8.07
N LEU A 95 1.14 -1.25 6.99
CA LEU A 95 0.25 -0.09 6.99
C LEU A 95 -1.00 -0.41 6.17
N PRO A 96 -2.14 0.22 6.50
CA PRO A 96 -3.32 0.08 5.67
C PRO A 96 -3.06 0.62 4.27
N VAL A 97 -3.54 -0.09 3.27
CA VAL A 97 -3.33 0.27 1.86
C VAL A 97 -4.68 0.44 1.17
N ASP A 98 -4.80 1.52 0.42
CA ASP A 98 -5.91 1.73 -0.48
C ASP A 98 -5.37 1.48 -1.90
N LEU A 99 -5.65 0.30 -2.44
CA LEU A 99 -5.16 -0.11 -3.74
C LEU A 99 -6.19 0.21 -4.80
N VAL A 100 -5.78 1.02 -5.77
CA VAL A 100 -6.67 1.50 -6.83
C VAL A 100 -6.16 1.01 -8.18
N SER A 101 -7.05 0.40 -8.95
CA SER A 101 -6.72 -0.02 -10.31
C SER A 101 -6.69 1.19 -11.22
N MET A 102 -5.62 1.30 -12.01
CA MET A 102 -5.49 2.38 -12.99
C MET A 102 -6.67 2.41 -13.97
N ARG A 103 -7.25 1.25 -14.25
CA ARG A 103 -8.39 1.14 -15.18
C ARG A 103 -9.69 1.61 -14.57
N ALA A 104 -9.77 1.66 -13.24
CA ALA A 104 -11.00 2.02 -12.53
C ALA A 104 -11.10 3.51 -12.24
N ILE A 105 -10.01 4.25 -12.40
CA ILE A 105 -10.01 5.69 -12.12
C ILE A 105 -10.77 6.42 -13.23
N LYS A 106 -11.73 7.23 -12.80
CA LYS A 106 -12.47 8.07 -13.74
C LYS A 106 -11.56 9.13 -14.33
N PRO A 107 -11.72 9.46 -15.63
CA PRO A 107 -10.81 10.41 -16.29
C PRO A 107 -10.66 11.73 -15.55
N ARG A 108 -11.73 12.23 -14.93
CA ARG A 108 -11.69 13.53 -14.24
C ARG A 108 -10.79 13.52 -13.01
N TYR A 109 -10.52 12.34 -12.45
CA TYR A 109 -9.65 12.22 -11.27
C TYR A 109 -8.22 11.84 -11.65
N ARG A 110 -8.04 11.33 -12.87
CA ARG A 110 -6.74 10.82 -13.31
C ARG A 110 -5.68 11.92 -13.28
N GLU A 111 -6.03 13.10 -13.78
CA GLU A 111 -5.08 14.20 -13.84
C GLU A 111 -4.59 14.59 -12.44
N ALA A 112 -5.51 14.67 -11.48
CA ALA A 112 -5.14 15.02 -10.11
C ALA A 112 -4.23 13.97 -9.49
N VAL A 113 -4.49 12.69 -9.75
CA VAL A 113 -3.65 11.61 -9.24
C VAL A 113 -2.27 11.65 -9.90
N GLU A 114 -2.23 11.89 -11.22
CA GLU A 114 -0.98 11.88 -11.97
C GLU A 114 -0.03 13.00 -11.57
N GLN A 115 -0.56 14.09 -11.01
CA GLN A 115 0.29 15.19 -10.55
C GLN A 115 1.19 14.77 -9.39
N ASP A 116 0.70 13.90 -8.52
CA ASP A 116 1.40 13.53 -7.29
C ASP A 116 2.01 12.15 -7.31
N ILE A 117 1.71 11.35 -8.34
CA ILE A 117 2.14 9.95 -8.35
C ILE A 117 3.63 9.80 -8.51
N VAL A 118 4.21 8.88 -7.73
CA VAL A 118 5.62 8.50 -7.84
C VAL A 118 5.64 7.02 -8.21
N TYR A 119 6.09 6.71 -9.41
CA TYR A 119 6.16 5.32 -9.86
C TYR A 119 7.35 4.58 -9.25
N VAL A 120 7.13 3.31 -8.98
CA VAL A 120 8.19 2.43 -8.49
C VAL A 120 8.85 1.64 -9.60
#